data_a11b77088e3a16233ba29bb7f92526e2
#
_entry.id   a11b77088e3a16233ba29bb7f92526e2
#
_cell.length_a   1.000
_cell.length_b   1.000
_cell.length_c   1.000
_cell.angle_alpha   90.00
_cell.angle_beta   90.00
_cell.angle_gamma   90.00
#
_symmetry.space_group_name_H-M   'P 1'
#
loop_
_entity.id
_entity.type
_entity.pdbx_description
1 polymer ?
#
loop_
_entity_poly.entity_id
_entity_poly.type
_entity_poly.pdbx_seq_one_letter_code
_entity_poly.pdbx_strand_id
1 'polypeptide(L)'
;MTRLARMHAYRTIWISDLHLGTRGCKAEFLLDFLRDTEADTIYLVGDIIDGWRLKKSWYWPQEHNDVIQKVLRKVRKGTRVIYVPGNHDEWLRDFAKLQFGGVEVVEDAIHVTADGRRLLVLHGDVFDAVVMHARWLALFGDGAYTAALWLNRHFNMVRRRLGYPYWSLSAYLKGRVKNAMQYIASFGEAVAEEARRRGVEGVICGHIHHAEMRKIGDILYCDSGDWVESCTALVEHFDGRLEVLHWIDPRRLDPLAVRAAAPIERKAETPLPVLADSSD
;
A
#
# COMPACT_ATOMS: atom_id res chain seq x y z
N MET A 1 5.27 30.64 12.87
CA MET A 1 4.03 30.57 12.07
C MET A 1 3.44 29.18 12.29
N THR A 2 2.41 29.09 13.10
CA THR A 2 1.73 27.83 13.45
C THR A 2 0.96 27.34 12.22
N ARG A 3 1.42 26.26 11.60
CA ARG A 3 0.69 25.57 10.53
C ARG A 3 -0.58 25.02 11.18
N LEU A 4 -1.70 25.70 10.98
CA LEU A 4 -3.02 25.10 11.22
C LEU A 4 -3.12 23.88 10.30
N ALA A 5 -2.75 22.72 10.82
CA ALA A 5 -2.93 21.46 10.13
C ALA A 5 -4.44 21.31 9.86
N ARG A 6 -4.83 21.26 8.59
CA ARG A 6 -6.19 20.87 8.24
C ARG A 6 -6.34 19.42 8.67
N MET A 7 -7.06 19.18 9.75
CA MET A 7 -7.45 17.83 10.14
C MET A 7 -8.40 17.30 9.07
N HIS A 8 -8.02 16.15 8.50
CA HIS A 8 -8.85 15.45 7.54
C HIS A 8 -9.73 14.47 8.30
N ALA A 9 -11.06 14.60 8.19
CA ALA A 9 -12.02 13.72 8.84
C ALA A 9 -12.59 12.73 7.82
N TYR A 10 -12.56 11.45 8.18
CA TYR A 10 -13.10 10.36 7.40
C TYR A 10 -14.12 9.56 8.23
N ARG A 11 -15.02 8.84 7.56
CA ARG A 11 -15.88 7.88 8.22
C ARG A 11 -15.06 6.65 8.64
N THR A 12 -14.23 6.13 7.73
CA THR A 12 -13.40 4.95 7.98
C THR A 12 -12.02 5.08 7.34
N ILE A 13 -11.00 4.55 8.00
CA ILE A 13 -9.63 4.44 7.49
C ILE A 13 -9.21 2.97 7.56
N TRP A 14 -8.59 2.44 6.51
CA TRP A 14 -7.91 1.16 6.47
C TRP A 14 -6.42 1.38 6.22
N ILE A 15 -5.59 0.80 7.08
CA ILE A 15 -4.13 0.76 6.95
C ILE A 15 -3.65 -0.67 7.17
N SER A 16 -2.70 -1.11 6.36
CA SER A 16 -2.12 -2.45 6.42
C SER A 16 -0.60 -2.39 6.29
N ASP A 17 0.06 -3.51 6.52
CA ASP A 17 1.46 -3.73 6.16
C ASP A 17 2.41 -2.65 6.72
N LEU A 18 2.29 -2.38 8.02
CA LEU A 18 3.14 -1.42 8.73
C LEU A 18 4.50 -2.01 9.04
N HIS A 19 4.55 -3.31 9.33
CA HIS A 19 5.73 -4.06 9.74
C HIS A 19 6.51 -3.38 10.89
N LEU A 20 5.80 -2.94 11.94
CA LEU A 20 6.45 -2.47 13.17
C LEU A 20 7.36 -3.57 13.73
N GLY A 21 8.59 -3.24 14.05
CA GLY A 21 9.65 -4.19 14.37
C GLY A 21 10.69 -4.37 13.26
N THR A 22 10.52 -3.67 12.13
CA THR A 22 11.48 -3.64 11.03
C THR A 22 12.05 -2.25 10.79
N ARG A 23 13.23 -2.17 10.16
CA ARG A 23 13.83 -0.89 9.74
C ARG A 23 13.15 -0.30 8.51
N GLY A 24 12.33 -1.09 7.80
CA GLY A 24 11.61 -0.66 6.61
C GLY A 24 10.39 0.20 6.94
N CYS A 25 9.79 0.01 8.11
CA CYS A 25 8.60 0.73 8.53
C CYS A 25 8.83 2.26 8.52
N LYS A 26 7.95 2.98 7.84
CA LYS A 26 7.94 4.44 7.76
C LYS A 26 7.11 5.06 8.91
N ALA A 27 7.46 4.69 10.15
CA ALA A 27 6.69 5.04 11.34
C ALA A 27 6.49 6.56 11.51
N GLU A 28 7.47 7.39 11.14
CA GLU A 28 7.35 8.86 11.23
C GLU A 28 6.22 9.38 10.32
N PHE A 29 6.15 8.90 9.07
CA PHE A 29 5.08 9.30 8.14
C PHE A 29 3.71 8.78 8.59
N LEU A 30 3.67 7.58 9.17
CA LEU A 30 2.44 7.04 9.74
C LEU A 30 1.98 7.87 10.95
N LEU A 31 2.90 8.31 11.81
CA LEU A 31 2.59 9.20 12.93
C LEU A 31 2.03 10.54 12.46
N ASP A 32 2.60 11.11 11.39
CA ASP A 32 2.08 12.33 10.78
C ASP A 32 0.67 12.11 10.23
N PHE A 33 0.45 11.01 9.50
CA PHE A 33 -0.87 10.63 9.00
C PHE A 33 -1.89 10.49 10.14
N LEU A 34 -1.57 9.69 11.16
CA LEU A 34 -2.46 9.48 12.31
C LEU A 34 -2.68 10.75 13.15
N ARG A 35 -1.78 11.73 13.08
CA ARG A 35 -1.95 13.04 13.74
C ARG A 35 -2.91 13.92 12.97
N ASP A 36 -2.77 13.95 11.64
CA ASP A 36 -3.45 14.90 10.77
C ASP A 36 -4.80 14.36 10.26
N THR A 37 -5.16 13.11 10.62
CA THR A 37 -6.43 12.48 10.26
C THR A 37 -7.25 12.08 11.47
N GLU A 38 -8.58 12.13 11.35
CA GLU A 38 -9.54 11.56 12.29
C GLU A 38 -10.52 10.67 11.55
N ALA A 39 -11.05 9.64 12.25
CA ALA A 39 -12.05 8.75 11.69
C ALA A 39 -12.94 8.18 12.80
N ASP A 40 -14.18 7.84 12.43
CA ASP A 40 -15.07 7.11 13.34
C ASP A 40 -14.58 5.67 13.55
N THR A 41 -14.05 5.05 12.48
CA THR A 41 -13.52 3.68 12.51
C THR A 41 -12.14 3.62 11.85
N ILE A 42 -11.21 2.85 12.45
CA ILE A 42 -9.91 2.51 11.87
C ILE A 42 -9.78 0.98 11.84
N TYR A 43 -9.50 0.44 10.67
CA TYR A 43 -9.10 -0.95 10.50
C TYR A 43 -7.58 -1.03 10.37
N LEU A 44 -6.97 -1.91 11.18
CA LEU A 44 -5.59 -2.35 11.08
C LEU A 44 -5.63 -3.70 10.35
N VAL A 45 -5.28 -3.71 9.05
CA VAL A 45 -5.56 -4.85 8.16
C VAL A 45 -4.30 -5.68 7.95
N GLY A 46 -3.82 -6.31 9.02
CA GLY A 46 -2.73 -7.27 9.02
C GLY A 46 -1.33 -6.69 8.86
N ASP A 47 -0.37 -7.50 9.28
CA ASP A 47 1.05 -7.19 9.21
C ASP A 47 1.42 -5.85 9.88
N ILE A 48 0.73 -5.56 10.98
CA ILE A 48 0.95 -4.35 11.78
C ILE A 48 2.23 -4.50 12.60
N ILE A 49 2.41 -5.67 13.24
CA ILE A 49 3.60 -5.99 14.01
C ILE A 49 4.33 -7.16 13.34
N ASP A 50 5.57 -6.96 12.93
CA ASP A 50 6.36 -8.03 12.31
C ASP A 50 6.94 -8.98 13.36
N GLY A 51 6.11 -9.91 13.83
CA GLY A 51 6.50 -10.93 14.80
C GLY A 51 7.60 -11.86 14.29
N TRP A 52 7.68 -12.10 12.97
CA TRP A 52 8.73 -12.95 12.40
C TRP A 52 10.11 -12.28 12.46
N ARG A 53 10.18 -10.98 12.25
CA ARG A 53 11.44 -10.22 12.38
C ARG A 53 11.84 -10.04 13.83
N LEU A 54 10.90 -9.72 14.71
CA LEU A 54 11.15 -9.55 16.14
C LEU A 54 11.67 -10.84 16.80
N LYS A 55 11.18 -12.03 16.37
CA LYS A 55 11.70 -13.33 16.83
C LYS A 55 13.16 -13.57 16.41
N LYS A 56 13.60 -13.00 15.27
CA LYS A 56 14.99 -13.15 14.79
C LYS A 56 15.94 -12.12 15.39
N SER A 57 15.50 -10.88 15.51
CA SER A 57 16.29 -9.76 16.01
C SER A 57 15.36 -8.69 16.54
N TRP A 58 15.51 -8.37 17.82
CA TRP A 58 14.70 -7.33 18.43
C TRP A 58 15.09 -5.95 17.89
N TYR A 59 14.13 -5.28 17.28
CA TYR A 59 14.25 -3.90 16.83
C TYR A 59 12.94 -3.18 17.12
N TRP A 60 12.94 -2.28 18.10
CA TRP A 60 11.74 -1.55 18.51
C TRP A 60 12.11 -0.12 18.92
N PRO A 61 12.31 0.78 17.94
CA PRO A 61 12.61 2.18 18.21
C PRO A 61 11.40 2.91 18.79
N GLN A 62 11.63 4.13 19.32
CA GLN A 62 10.62 4.90 20.01
C GLN A 62 9.41 5.21 19.09
N GLU A 63 9.65 5.47 17.81
CA GLU A 63 8.62 5.78 16.82
C GLU A 63 7.61 4.65 16.67
N HIS A 64 8.03 3.38 16.77
CA HIS A 64 7.12 2.23 16.74
C HIS A 64 6.23 2.20 17.98
N ASN A 65 6.79 2.50 19.14
CA ASN A 65 6.02 2.62 20.38
C ASN A 65 5.01 3.78 20.29
N ASP A 66 5.41 4.91 19.70
CA ASP A 66 4.57 6.08 19.54
C ASP A 66 3.39 5.82 18.60
N VAL A 67 3.56 4.99 17.55
CA VAL A 67 2.46 4.52 16.69
C VAL A 67 1.41 3.77 17.52
N ILE A 68 1.82 2.79 18.32
CA ILE A 68 0.89 2.03 19.19
C ILE A 68 0.18 2.97 20.16
N GLN A 69 0.91 3.87 20.82
CA GLN A 69 0.32 4.85 21.72
C GLN A 69 -0.67 5.79 21.01
N LYS A 70 -0.37 6.16 19.76
CA LYS A 70 -1.25 7.03 18.97
C LYS A 70 -2.56 6.33 18.63
N VAL A 71 -2.52 5.06 18.24
CA VAL A 71 -3.71 4.23 17.98
C VAL A 71 -4.55 4.12 19.26
N LEU A 72 -3.94 3.72 20.39
CA LEU A 72 -4.65 3.61 21.68
C LEU A 72 -5.22 4.96 22.16
N ARG A 73 -4.58 6.07 21.82
CA ARG A 73 -5.11 7.41 22.11
C ARG A 73 -6.34 7.75 21.27
N LYS A 74 -6.40 7.28 20.01
CA LYS A 74 -7.59 7.43 19.17
C LYS A 74 -8.76 6.61 19.73
N VAL A 75 -8.51 5.37 20.18
CA VAL A 75 -9.51 4.56 20.87
C VAL A 75 -10.10 5.31 22.07
N ARG A 76 -9.24 5.87 22.93
CA ARG A 76 -9.69 6.65 24.10
C ARG A 76 -10.47 7.91 23.74
N LYS A 77 -10.33 8.43 22.53
CA LYS A 77 -11.12 9.55 22.00
C LYS A 77 -12.43 9.13 21.34
N GLY A 78 -12.73 7.83 21.31
CA GLY A 78 -13.97 7.30 20.77
C GLY A 78 -13.88 6.70 19.36
N THR A 79 -12.70 6.71 18.72
CA THR A 79 -12.51 6.00 17.45
C THR A 79 -12.61 4.49 17.69
N ARG A 80 -13.47 3.79 16.95
CA ARG A 80 -13.50 2.33 16.93
C ARG A 80 -12.29 1.80 16.19
N VAL A 81 -11.49 0.94 16.80
CA VAL A 81 -10.32 0.34 16.16
C VAL A 81 -10.50 -1.17 16.10
N ILE A 82 -10.39 -1.71 14.88
CA ILE A 82 -10.56 -3.13 14.57
C ILE A 82 -9.22 -3.62 13.99
N TYR A 83 -8.71 -4.70 14.56
CA TYR A 83 -7.48 -5.34 14.13
C TYR A 83 -7.81 -6.69 13.46
N VAL A 84 -7.43 -6.82 12.20
CA VAL A 84 -7.50 -8.07 11.43
C VAL A 84 -6.07 -8.58 11.27
N PRO A 85 -5.62 -9.66 11.92
CA PRO A 85 -4.24 -10.12 11.84
C PRO A 85 -3.84 -10.64 10.45
N GLY A 86 -2.59 -10.36 10.06
CA GLY A 86 -1.93 -10.93 8.89
C GLY A 86 -1.05 -12.13 9.25
N ASN A 87 -0.16 -12.52 8.32
CA ASN A 87 0.76 -13.64 8.55
C ASN A 87 1.97 -13.26 9.42
N HIS A 88 2.42 -12.01 9.43
CA HIS A 88 3.52 -11.58 10.31
C HIS A 88 3.09 -11.42 11.77
N ASP A 89 1.82 -11.23 12.01
CA ASP A 89 1.20 -11.12 13.34
C ASP A 89 0.09 -12.18 13.56
N GLU A 90 0.22 -13.34 12.91
CA GLU A 90 -0.73 -14.46 12.95
C GLU A 90 -1.07 -14.96 14.37
N TRP A 91 -0.13 -14.82 15.30
CA TRP A 91 -0.30 -15.18 16.72
C TRP A 91 -1.47 -14.40 17.38
N LEU A 92 -1.86 -13.27 16.84
CA LEU A 92 -3.03 -12.52 17.31
C LEU A 92 -4.36 -13.20 16.95
N ARG A 93 -4.39 -14.15 16.00
CA ARG A 93 -5.61 -14.91 15.65
C ARG A 93 -6.11 -15.75 16.80
N ASP A 94 -5.22 -16.22 17.68
CA ASP A 94 -5.59 -16.94 18.90
C ASP A 94 -6.39 -16.07 19.88
N PHE A 95 -6.33 -14.76 19.72
CA PHE A 95 -7.05 -13.76 20.52
C PHE A 95 -8.23 -13.13 19.77
N ALA A 96 -8.67 -13.71 18.65
CA ALA A 96 -9.85 -13.25 17.94
C ALA A 96 -11.07 -13.23 18.88
N LYS A 97 -11.93 -12.20 18.73
CA LYS A 97 -13.08 -11.88 19.58
C LYS A 97 -12.73 -11.27 20.95
N LEU A 98 -11.45 -11.02 21.24
CA LEU A 98 -11.02 -10.28 22.41
C LEU A 98 -10.76 -8.81 22.10
N GLN A 99 -10.63 -8.02 23.15
CA GLN A 99 -10.30 -6.59 23.05
C GLN A 99 -9.03 -6.28 23.87
N PHE A 100 -8.11 -5.55 23.29
CA PHE A 100 -6.92 -5.02 23.95
C PHE A 100 -6.94 -3.51 23.97
N GLY A 101 -7.08 -2.89 25.15
CA GLY A 101 -7.11 -1.44 25.27
C GLY A 101 -8.23 -0.79 24.43
N GLY A 102 -9.32 -1.54 24.17
CA GLY A 102 -10.43 -1.11 23.33
C GLY A 102 -10.23 -1.36 21.81
N VAL A 103 -9.12 -1.99 21.41
CA VAL A 103 -8.91 -2.50 20.04
C VAL A 103 -9.59 -3.87 19.93
N GLU A 104 -10.51 -4.03 19.00
CA GLU A 104 -11.20 -5.28 18.71
C GLU A 104 -10.34 -6.16 17.80
N VAL A 105 -10.04 -7.41 18.17
CA VAL A 105 -9.32 -8.37 17.32
C VAL A 105 -10.32 -9.31 16.65
N VAL A 106 -10.31 -9.41 15.33
CA VAL A 106 -11.20 -10.26 14.54
C VAL A 106 -10.41 -10.97 13.42
N GLU A 107 -10.86 -12.14 12.97
CA GLU A 107 -10.24 -12.83 11.85
C GLU A 107 -10.50 -12.13 10.52
N ASP A 108 -11.72 -11.67 10.33
CA ASP A 108 -12.18 -10.82 9.23
C ASP A 108 -13.39 -9.99 9.69
N ALA A 109 -13.84 -9.04 8.90
CA ALA A 109 -15.01 -8.22 9.20
C ALA A 109 -15.83 -7.93 7.94
N ILE A 110 -17.11 -7.65 8.14
CA ILE A 110 -17.95 -7.03 7.10
C ILE A 110 -18.13 -5.56 7.47
N HIS A 111 -17.62 -4.68 6.64
CA HIS A 111 -17.84 -3.26 6.74
C HIS A 111 -19.05 -2.84 5.90
N VAL A 112 -19.91 -1.99 6.47
CA VAL A 112 -21.03 -1.40 5.74
C VAL A 112 -20.71 0.08 5.50
N THR A 113 -20.55 0.43 4.24
CA THR A 113 -20.26 1.83 3.83
C THR A 113 -21.46 2.74 4.08
N ALA A 114 -21.26 4.05 4.06
CA ALA A 114 -22.32 5.03 4.25
C ALA A 114 -23.43 4.94 3.17
N ASP A 115 -23.06 4.49 1.97
CA ASP A 115 -24.00 4.23 0.86
C ASP A 115 -24.61 2.81 0.87
N GLY A 116 -24.34 2.01 1.91
CA GLY A 116 -24.98 0.71 2.18
C GLY A 116 -24.27 -0.49 1.58
N ARG A 117 -23.18 -0.35 0.84
CA ARG A 117 -22.40 -1.49 0.31
C ARG A 117 -21.75 -2.28 1.45
N ARG A 118 -21.75 -3.59 1.33
CA ARG A 118 -21.10 -4.51 2.26
C ARG A 118 -19.75 -4.93 1.69
N LEU A 119 -18.68 -4.63 2.40
CA LEU A 119 -17.31 -4.91 1.99
C LEU A 119 -16.67 -5.88 2.99
N LEU A 120 -16.12 -6.98 2.49
CA LEU A 120 -15.32 -7.90 3.28
C LEU A 120 -13.96 -7.26 3.58
N VAL A 121 -13.55 -7.25 4.85
CA VAL A 121 -12.24 -6.77 5.28
C VAL A 121 -11.44 -7.97 5.80
N LEU A 122 -10.31 -8.27 5.16
CA LEU A 122 -9.40 -9.35 5.54
C LEU A 122 -7.97 -8.98 5.14
N HIS A 123 -6.95 -9.64 5.69
CA HIS A 123 -5.57 -9.34 5.27
C HIS A 123 -5.26 -9.89 3.87
N GLY A 124 -5.54 -11.15 3.62
CA GLY A 124 -5.36 -11.76 2.30
C GLY A 124 -4.34 -12.89 2.25
N ASP A 125 -3.49 -13.05 3.25
CA ASP A 125 -2.44 -14.06 3.32
C ASP A 125 -2.93 -15.51 3.15
N VAL A 126 -4.17 -15.80 3.52
CA VAL A 126 -4.79 -17.13 3.35
C VAL A 126 -4.89 -17.55 1.87
N PHE A 127 -4.84 -16.60 0.94
CA PHE A 127 -4.88 -16.86 -0.51
C PHE A 127 -3.49 -17.13 -1.11
N ASP A 128 -2.42 -16.95 -0.37
CA ASP A 128 -1.06 -17.27 -0.81
C ASP A 128 -0.93 -18.72 -1.27
N ALA A 129 -1.58 -19.65 -0.59
CA ALA A 129 -1.55 -21.06 -0.96
C ALA A 129 -2.13 -21.32 -2.35
N VAL A 130 -3.11 -20.52 -2.77
CA VAL A 130 -3.73 -20.58 -4.11
C VAL A 130 -2.78 -19.97 -5.15
N VAL A 131 -1.93 -19.03 -4.74
CA VAL A 131 -1.06 -18.23 -5.61
C VAL A 131 0.42 -18.61 -5.44
N MET A 132 0.75 -19.56 -4.55
CA MET A 132 2.08 -19.87 -4.00
C MET A 132 3.21 -20.23 -4.98
N HIS A 133 3.00 -20.28 -6.27
CA HIS A 133 4.11 -20.45 -7.22
C HIS A 133 4.96 -19.18 -7.41
N ALA A 134 4.53 -18.05 -6.89
CA ALA A 134 5.22 -16.76 -7.06
C ALA A 134 6.06 -16.30 -5.85
N ARG A 135 5.86 -16.88 -4.67
CA ARG A 135 6.52 -16.46 -3.41
C ARG A 135 8.04 -16.62 -3.40
N TRP A 136 8.59 -17.53 -4.21
CA TRP A 136 10.04 -17.70 -4.40
C TRP A 136 10.71 -16.47 -5.04
N LEU A 137 9.93 -15.59 -5.64
CA LEU A 137 10.42 -14.43 -6.40
C LEU A 137 10.54 -13.17 -5.53
N ALA A 138 9.70 -13.02 -4.50
CA ALA A 138 9.72 -11.87 -3.61
C ALA A 138 10.88 -11.88 -2.58
N LEU A 139 11.46 -13.08 -2.27
CA LEU A 139 12.58 -13.22 -1.33
C LEU A 139 13.92 -12.72 -1.87
N PHE A 140 14.01 -12.33 -3.14
CA PHE A 140 15.23 -11.82 -3.76
C PHE A 140 15.21 -10.31 -4.03
N GLY A 141 14.47 -9.54 -3.19
CA GLY A 141 14.42 -8.08 -3.29
C GLY A 141 15.77 -7.39 -3.06
N ASP A 142 15.93 -6.25 -3.67
CA ASP A 142 16.87 -5.13 -3.55
C ASP A 142 18.38 -5.37 -3.53
N GLY A 143 18.93 -6.22 -2.66
CA GLY A 143 20.35 -6.56 -2.69
C GLY A 143 20.75 -7.38 -3.91
N ALA A 144 19.83 -8.16 -4.45
CA ALA A 144 20.04 -9.04 -5.59
C ALA A 144 20.10 -8.28 -6.93
N TYR A 145 19.45 -7.12 -7.05
CA TYR A 145 19.49 -6.37 -8.31
C TYR A 145 20.91 -5.84 -8.61
N THR A 146 21.53 -5.20 -7.63
CA THR A 146 22.90 -4.68 -7.77
C THR A 146 23.91 -5.81 -7.90
N ALA A 147 23.76 -6.87 -7.09
CA ALA A 147 24.58 -8.08 -7.21
C ALA A 147 24.37 -8.80 -8.54
N ALA A 148 23.13 -8.85 -9.04
CA ALA A 148 22.80 -9.47 -10.32
C ALA A 148 23.36 -8.69 -11.52
N LEU A 149 23.39 -7.35 -11.49
CA LEU A 149 24.05 -6.53 -12.52
C LEU A 149 25.56 -6.77 -12.54
N TRP A 150 26.19 -6.81 -11.37
CA TRP A 150 27.60 -7.11 -11.23
C TRP A 150 27.93 -8.54 -11.69
N LEU A 151 27.15 -9.53 -11.22
CA LEU A 151 27.27 -10.93 -11.62
C LEU A 151 27.06 -11.12 -13.13
N ASN A 152 26.04 -10.45 -13.69
CA ASN A 152 25.76 -10.52 -15.13
C ASN A 152 26.92 -10.01 -15.97
N ARG A 153 27.59 -8.93 -15.53
CA ARG A 153 28.78 -8.39 -16.21
C ARG A 153 29.93 -9.41 -16.20
N HIS A 154 30.22 -9.98 -15.02
CA HIS A 154 31.31 -10.96 -14.87
C HIS A 154 30.96 -12.30 -15.52
N PHE A 155 29.72 -12.74 -15.39
CA PHE A 155 29.21 -13.96 -16.01
C PHE A 155 29.30 -13.89 -17.55
N ASN A 156 28.89 -12.80 -18.16
CA ASN A 156 29.00 -12.62 -19.60
C ASN A 156 30.45 -12.49 -20.06
N MET A 157 31.35 -11.94 -19.25
CA MET A 157 32.77 -11.92 -19.54
C MET A 157 33.36 -13.34 -19.62
N VAL A 158 33.04 -14.19 -18.65
CA VAL A 158 33.44 -15.62 -18.62
C VAL A 158 32.80 -16.38 -19.78
N ARG A 159 31.48 -16.22 -20.02
CA ARG A 159 30.76 -16.84 -21.13
C ARG A 159 31.42 -16.50 -22.50
N ARG A 160 31.76 -15.23 -22.74
CA ARG A 160 32.41 -14.83 -23.97
C ARG A 160 33.80 -15.47 -24.16
N ARG A 161 34.56 -15.64 -23.05
CA ARG A 161 35.87 -16.35 -23.11
C ARG A 161 35.70 -17.85 -23.40
N LEU A 162 34.53 -18.44 -23.02
CA LEU A 162 34.18 -19.85 -23.25
C LEU A 162 33.43 -20.07 -24.57
N GLY A 163 33.23 -19.03 -25.39
CA GLY A 163 32.52 -19.15 -26.68
C GLY A 163 31.02 -19.18 -26.61
N TYR A 164 30.40 -18.90 -25.44
CA TYR A 164 28.94 -18.91 -25.31
C TYR A 164 28.32 -17.56 -25.70
N PRO A 165 27.08 -17.55 -26.24
CA PRO A 165 26.36 -16.33 -26.59
C PRO A 165 26.01 -15.50 -25.36
N TYR A 166 25.80 -14.18 -25.59
CA TYR A 166 25.39 -13.23 -24.54
C TYR A 166 24.05 -13.64 -23.90
N TRP A 167 23.98 -13.60 -22.57
CA TRP A 167 22.74 -13.82 -21.80
C TRP A 167 22.22 -12.50 -21.26
N SER A 168 20.93 -12.20 -21.49
CA SER A 168 20.34 -10.91 -21.15
C SER A 168 19.63 -10.95 -19.79
N LEU A 169 20.19 -10.26 -18.81
CA LEU A 169 19.53 -10.00 -17.53
C LEU A 169 18.22 -9.23 -17.71
N SER A 170 18.14 -8.34 -18.70
CA SER A 170 16.92 -7.56 -18.96
C SER A 170 15.76 -8.44 -19.44
N ALA A 171 16.02 -9.49 -20.22
CA ALA A 171 14.99 -10.46 -20.62
C ALA A 171 14.50 -11.28 -19.42
N TYR A 172 15.40 -11.64 -18.52
CA TYR A 172 15.07 -12.32 -17.27
C TYR A 172 14.22 -11.45 -16.34
N LEU A 173 14.60 -10.15 -16.20
CA LEU A 173 13.83 -9.19 -15.40
C LEU A 173 12.44 -8.90 -15.97
N LYS A 174 12.30 -8.82 -17.31
CA LYS A 174 10.98 -8.70 -17.95
C LYS A 174 10.07 -9.90 -17.62
N GLY A 175 10.64 -11.12 -17.60
CA GLY A 175 9.92 -12.31 -17.16
C GLY A 175 9.45 -12.20 -15.69
N ARG A 176 10.27 -11.64 -14.80
CA ARG A 176 9.90 -11.44 -13.39
C ARG A 176 8.80 -10.44 -13.19
N VAL A 177 8.86 -9.28 -13.88
CA VAL A 177 7.79 -8.28 -13.84
C VAL A 177 6.48 -8.89 -14.31
N LYS A 178 6.49 -9.66 -15.40
CA LYS A 178 5.30 -10.38 -15.88
C LYS A 178 4.73 -11.33 -14.82
N ASN A 179 5.59 -12.09 -14.14
CA ASN A 179 5.17 -13.03 -13.09
C ASN A 179 4.61 -12.29 -11.86
N ALA A 180 5.20 -11.16 -11.46
CA ALA A 180 4.67 -10.32 -10.39
C ALA A 180 3.28 -9.76 -10.73
N MET A 181 3.11 -9.24 -11.94
CA MET A 181 1.81 -8.77 -12.43
C MET A 181 0.76 -9.88 -12.48
N GLN A 182 1.17 -11.08 -12.89
CA GLN A 182 0.29 -12.25 -12.90
C GLN A 182 -0.08 -12.69 -11.48
N TYR A 183 0.83 -12.59 -10.53
CA TYR A 183 0.57 -12.87 -9.12
C TYR A 183 -0.47 -11.89 -8.56
N ILE A 184 -0.26 -10.58 -8.74
CA ILE A 184 -1.20 -9.53 -8.30
C ILE A 184 -2.60 -9.77 -8.91
N ALA A 185 -2.67 -10.12 -10.20
CA ALA A 185 -3.93 -10.42 -10.85
C ALA A 185 -4.62 -11.65 -10.25
N SER A 186 -3.87 -12.76 -10.08
CA SER A 186 -4.40 -14.02 -9.52
C SER A 186 -4.81 -13.87 -8.06
N PHE A 187 -4.09 -13.07 -7.27
CA PHE A 187 -4.45 -12.74 -5.90
C PHE A 187 -5.77 -11.98 -5.86
N GLY A 188 -5.90 -10.92 -6.67
CA GLY A 188 -7.13 -10.15 -6.76
C GLY A 188 -8.36 -11.00 -7.13
N GLU A 189 -8.20 -11.93 -8.09
CA GLU A 189 -9.29 -12.85 -8.47
C GLU A 189 -9.67 -13.80 -7.32
N ALA A 190 -8.69 -14.36 -6.60
CA ALA A 190 -8.96 -15.27 -5.48
C ALA A 190 -9.70 -14.58 -4.34
N VAL A 191 -9.29 -13.34 -4.02
CA VAL A 191 -9.93 -12.52 -2.98
C VAL A 191 -11.33 -12.06 -3.41
N ALA A 192 -11.51 -11.70 -4.68
CA ALA A 192 -12.83 -11.35 -5.23
C ALA A 192 -13.80 -12.55 -5.23
N GLU A 193 -13.31 -13.76 -5.52
CA GLU A 193 -14.13 -14.95 -5.45
C GLU A 193 -14.62 -15.26 -4.03
N GLU A 194 -13.78 -15.03 -3.02
CA GLU A 194 -14.21 -15.12 -1.62
C GLU A 194 -15.30 -14.11 -1.28
N ALA A 195 -15.19 -12.87 -1.79
CA ALA A 195 -16.22 -11.85 -1.61
C ALA A 195 -17.56 -12.29 -2.24
N ARG A 196 -17.54 -12.87 -3.45
CA ARG A 196 -18.75 -13.44 -4.10
C ARG A 196 -19.33 -14.56 -3.26
N ARG A 197 -18.49 -15.46 -2.77
CA ARG A 197 -18.93 -16.60 -1.92
C ARG A 197 -19.62 -16.12 -0.65
N ARG A 198 -19.17 -14.99 -0.08
CA ARG A 198 -19.79 -14.37 1.10
C ARG A 198 -20.98 -13.46 0.77
N GLY A 199 -21.30 -13.25 -0.49
CA GLY A 199 -22.43 -12.44 -0.93
C GLY A 199 -22.28 -10.96 -0.57
N VAL A 200 -21.07 -10.40 -0.76
CA VAL A 200 -20.76 -8.99 -0.52
C VAL A 200 -20.33 -8.30 -1.81
N GLU A 201 -20.46 -6.97 -1.86
CA GLU A 201 -20.24 -6.18 -3.07
C GLU A 201 -18.77 -5.80 -3.29
N GLY A 202 -17.90 -6.06 -2.29
CA GLY A 202 -16.49 -5.77 -2.43
C GLY A 202 -15.63 -6.33 -1.33
N VAL A 203 -14.33 -6.14 -1.47
CA VAL A 203 -13.32 -6.59 -0.52
C VAL A 203 -12.25 -5.53 -0.34
N ILE A 204 -11.77 -5.42 0.89
CA ILE A 204 -10.65 -4.56 1.29
C ILE A 204 -9.58 -5.46 1.90
N CYS A 205 -8.37 -5.40 1.37
CA CYS A 205 -7.24 -6.21 1.80
C CYS A 205 -5.93 -5.40 1.87
N GLY A 206 -4.85 -6.07 2.22
CA GLY A 206 -3.45 -5.64 2.15
C GLY A 206 -2.60 -6.76 1.56
N HIS A 207 -1.48 -7.11 2.21
CA HIS A 207 -0.63 -8.26 1.97
C HIS A 207 0.30 -8.17 0.75
N ILE A 208 -0.20 -7.70 -0.39
CA ILE A 208 0.61 -7.63 -1.62
C ILE A 208 1.34 -6.29 -1.79
N HIS A 209 1.20 -5.37 -0.84
CA HIS A 209 1.83 -4.04 -0.83
C HIS A 209 1.59 -3.21 -2.11
N HIS A 210 0.41 -3.38 -2.71
CA HIS A 210 0.06 -2.71 -3.97
C HIS A 210 -1.27 -1.99 -3.87
N ALA A 211 -1.22 -0.73 -3.42
CA ALA A 211 -2.41 0.09 -3.24
C ALA A 211 -3.17 0.27 -4.56
N GLU A 212 -4.35 -0.29 -4.65
CA GLU A 212 -5.22 -0.12 -5.82
C GLU A 212 -6.71 -0.21 -5.46
N MET A 213 -7.52 0.34 -6.32
CA MET A 213 -8.97 0.20 -6.27
C MET A 213 -9.48 -0.04 -7.69
N ARG A 214 -10.06 -1.22 -7.93
CA ARG A 214 -10.60 -1.60 -9.25
C ARG A 214 -11.77 -2.56 -9.12
N LYS A 215 -12.52 -2.73 -10.19
CA LYS A 215 -13.53 -3.78 -10.28
C LYS A 215 -12.94 -5.07 -10.83
N ILE A 216 -13.29 -6.20 -10.21
CA ILE A 216 -13.02 -7.54 -10.69
C ILE A 216 -14.38 -8.22 -10.91
N GLY A 217 -14.87 -8.15 -12.15
CA GLY A 217 -16.25 -8.51 -12.44
C GLY A 217 -17.22 -7.53 -11.75
N ASP A 218 -18.05 -8.06 -10.88
CA ASP A 218 -19.03 -7.33 -10.06
C ASP A 218 -18.49 -6.86 -8.70
N ILE A 219 -17.34 -7.38 -8.28
CA ILE A 219 -16.74 -7.09 -6.99
C ILE A 219 -15.84 -5.85 -7.04
N LEU A 220 -16.01 -4.95 -6.09
CA LEU A 220 -15.07 -3.86 -5.83
C LEU A 220 -13.88 -4.41 -5.03
N TYR A 221 -12.73 -4.50 -5.66
CA TYR A 221 -11.46 -4.88 -5.04
C TYR A 221 -10.70 -3.63 -4.62
N CYS A 222 -10.27 -3.59 -3.35
CA CYS A 222 -9.45 -2.53 -2.79
C CYS A 222 -8.27 -3.12 -2.02
N ASP A 223 -7.05 -2.66 -2.31
CA ASP A 223 -5.87 -2.93 -1.51
C ASP A 223 -5.38 -1.63 -0.88
N SER A 224 -5.14 -1.63 0.43
CA SER A 224 -4.74 -0.42 1.17
C SER A 224 -3.26 -0.05 1.00
N GLY A 225 -2.46 -0.95 0.41
CA GLY A 225 -1.03 -0.79 0.20
C GLY A 225 -0.21 -1.05 1.46
N ASP A 226 0.80 -0.24 1.72
CA ASP A 226 1.78 -0.47 2.80
C ASP A 226 2.32 0.82 3.41
N TRP A 227 3.05 0.69 4.55
CA TRP A 227 3.80 1.76 5.20
C TRP A 227 5.31 1.46 5.25
N VAL A 228 5.80 0.71 4.28
CA VAL A 228 7.22 0.40 4.08
C VAL A 228 7.77 1.16 2.87
N GLU A 229 7.03 1.16 1.76
CA GLU A 229 7.44 1.79 0.51
C GLU A 229 6.45 2.87 0.04
N SER A 230 5.17 2.53 -0.09
CA SER A 230 4.17 3.40 -0.71
C SER A 230 3.54 4.42 0.22
N CYS A 231 3.46 4.15 1.53
CA CYS A 231 2.82 4.97 2.56
C CYS A 231 1.41 5.39 2.15
N THR A 232 0.56 4.40 1.97
CA THR A 232 -0.81 4.55 1.50
C THR A 232 -1.82 4.11 2.55
N ALA A 233 -3.03 4.63 2.44
CA ALA A 233 -4.20 4.23 3.20
C ALA A 233 -5.43 4.26 2.31
N LEU A 234 -6.37 3.35 2.52
CA LEU A 234 -7.71 3.47 1.97
C LEU A 234 -8.58 4.25 2.95
N VAL A 235 -9.41 5.13 2.45
CA VAL A 235 -10.35 5.89 3.28
C VAL A 235 -11.75 5.87 2.71
N GLU A 236 -12.74 5.99 3.59
CA GLU A 236 -14.13 6.21 3.27
C GLU A 236 -14.54 7.61 3.73
N HIS A 237 -15.08 8.39 2.83
CA HIS A 237 -15.72 9.66 3.15
C HIS A 237 -17.13 9.46 3.73
N PHE A 238 -17.68 10.48 4.34
CA PHE A 238 -19.02 10.41 4.96
C PHE A 238 -20.17 10.20 3.98
N ASP A 239 -19.90 10.39 2.68
CA ASP A 239 -20.83 10.11 1.57
C ASP A 239 -20.72 8.67 1.02
N GLY A 240 -19.84 7.82 1.58
CA GLY A 240 -19.59 6.46 1.12
C GLY A 240 -18.55 6.34 0.00
N ARG A 241 -18.00 7.43 -0.49
CA ARG A 241 -16.92 7.43 -1.49
C ARG A 241 -15.64 6.88 -0.88
N LEU A 242 -15.03 5.90 -1.55
CA LEU A 242 -13.73 5.34 -1.21
C LEU A 242 -12.62 6.04 -1.98
N GLU A 243 -11.45 6.17 -1.37
CA GLU A 243 -10.28 6.81 -1.95
C GLU A 243 -8.99 6.19 -1.42
N VAL A 244 -8.03 5.91 -2.31
CA VAL A 244 -6.66 5.57 -1.92
C VAL A 244 -5.88 6.85 -1.72
N LEU A 245 -5.40 7.08 -0.51
CA LEU A 245 -4.54 8.21 -0.17
C LEU A 245 -3.07 7.82 -0.27
N HIS A 246 -2.29 8.61 -0.99
CA HIS A 246 -0.83 8.54 -0.99
C HIS A 246 -0.30 9.62 -0.06
N TRP A 247 0.14 9.23 1.15
CA TRP A 247 0.57 10.21 2.17
C TRP A 247 1.90 10.86 1.82
N ILE A 248 2.82 10.09 1.22
CA ILE A 248 4.05 10.61 0.65
C ILE A 248 3.83 10.79 -0.84
N ASP A 249 3.51 12.01 -1.27
CA ASP A 249 3.55 12.35 -2.68
C ASP A 249 5.01 12.49 -3.10
N PRO A 250 5.55 11.65 -4.02
CA PRO A 250 6.91 11.78 -4.52
C PRO A 250 7.21 13.19 -5.03
N ARG A 251 6.21 13.91 -5.53
CA ARG A 251 6.31 15.31 -5.95
C ARG A 251 6.57 16.29 -4.79
N ARG A 252 6.27 15.91 -3.56
CA ARG A 252 6.57 16.70 -2.36
C ARG A 252 7.96 16.45 -1.80
N LEU A 253 8.56 15.29 -2.13
CA LEU A 253 9.89 14.89 -1.67
C LEU A 253 11.00 15.44 -2.56
N ASP A 254 10.71 15.75 -3.84
CA ASP A 254 11.65 16.39 -4.76
C ASP A 254 11.13 17.79 -5.19
N PRO A 255 11.67 18.88 -4.61
CA PRO A 255 11.30 20.23 -4.99
C PRO A 255 11.58 20.55 -6.47
N LEU A 256 12.44 19.79 -7.14
CA LEU A 256 12.74 19.97 -8.57
C LEU A 256 11.69 19.26 -9.44
N ALA A 257 11.15 18.11 -8.99
CA ALA A 257 10.06 17.42 -9.68
C ALA A 257 8.74 18.23 -9.65
N VAL A 258 8.50 19.02 -8.60
CA VAL A 258 7.35 19.94 -8.52
C VAL A 258 7.42 21.03 -9.59
N ARG A 259 8.63 21.51 -9.93
CA ARG A 259 8.82 22.51 -10.99
C ARG A 259 8.63 21.93 -12.40
N ALA A 260 8.97 20.64 -12.60
CA ALA A 260 8.80 19.97 -13.89
C ALA A 260 7.35 19.56 -14.20
N ALA A 261 6.53 19.38 -13.15
CA ALA A 261 5.11 18.98 -13.27
C ALA A 261 4.14 20.18 -13.32
N ALA A 262 4.62 21.42 -13.17
CA ALA A 262 3.77 22.59 -13.35
C ALA A 262 3.29 22.65 -14.82
N PRO A 263 1.99 22.84 -15.08
CA PRO A 263 1.50 23.01 -16.44
C PRO A 263 2.28 24.15 -17.10
N ILE A 264 2.85 23.90 -18.27
CA ILE A 264 3.38 24.97 -19.12
C ILE A 264 2.18 25.82 -19.50
N GLU A 265 1.99 26.96 -18.82
CA GLU A 265 1.10 28.00 -19.31
C GLU A 265 1.57 28.37 -20.72
N ARG A 266 0.88 27.87 -21.74
CA ARG A 266 1.04 28.38 -23.10
C ARG A 266 0.66 29.84 -23.03
N LYS A 267 1.66 30.73 -23.09
CA LYS A 267 1.41 32.13 -23.37
C LYS A 267 0.53 32.16 -24.63
N ALA A 268 -0.62 32.78 -24.50
CA ALA A 268 -1.49 33.06 -25.66
C ALA A 268 -0.63 33.79 -26.69
N GLU A 269 -0.50 33.20 -27.86
CA GLU A 269 0.12 33.87 -29.00
C GLU A 269 -0.69 35.14 -29.26
N THR A 270 -0.03 36.27 -29.11
CA THR A 270 -0.57 37.58 -29.51
C THR A 270 -0.82 37.49 -31.02
N PRO A 271 -2.05 37.77 -31.52
CA PRO A 271 -2.32 37.78 -32.94
C PRO A 271 -1.45 38.83 -33.63
N LEU A 272 -0.74 38.42 -34.69
CA LEU A 272 0.02 39.31 -35.53
C LEU A 272 -0.95 40.41 -36.10
N PRO A 273 -0.50 41.67 -36.14
CA PRO A 273 -1.30 42.73 -36.75
C PRO A 273 -1.48 42.46 -38.23
N VAL A 274 -2.72 42.45 -38.66
CA VAL A 274 -3.11 42.37 -40.08
C VAL A 274 -2.58 43.65 -40.74
N LEU A 275 -1.64 43.52 -41.66
CA LEU A 275 -1.22 44.64 -42.53
C LEU A 275 -2.41 44.98 -43.42
N ALA A 276 -2.92 46.19 -43.26
CA ALA A 276 -3.91 46.75 -44.16
C ALA A 276 -3.26 46.95 -45.53
N ASP A 277 -3.89 46.34 -46.53
CA ASP A 277 -3.56 46.51 -47.95
C ASP A 277 -3.96 47.94 -48.34
N SER A 278 -3.00 48.75 -48.69
CA SER A 278 -3.25 50.09 -49.27
C SER A 278 -3.17 49.95 -50.80
N SER A 279 -4.28 49.70 -51.41
CA SER A 279 -4.52 49.98 -52.82
C SER A 279 -5.26 51.31 -52.90
N ASP A 280 -4.52 52.38 -53.27
CA ASP A 280 -4.86 53.38 -54.25
C ASP A 280 -3.62 54.22 -54.55
#